data_fc2f6d3b7f86aeb911f0f90bbc0924a0
#
_entry.id   fc2f6d3b7f86aeb911f0f90bbc0924a0
#
_cell.length_a   1.000
_cell.length_b   1.000
_cell.length_c   1.000
_cell.angle_alpha   90.00
_cell.angle_beta   90.00
_cell.angle_gamma   90.00
#
_symmetry.space_group_name_H-M   'P 1'
#
loop_
_entity.id
_entity.type
_entity.pdbx_description
1 polymer ?
#
loop_
_entity_poly.entity_id
_entity_poly.type
_entity_poly.pdbx_seq_one_letter_code
_entity_poly.pdbx_strand_id
1 'polypeptide(L)'
;MEQIPLFEDEFILINDAAAALKTLRLDDALELLKRHSELYHGGKDVERKFQIAAFLNDRLSAAPPFGPDRPSYLFHVWRSFEAFCRSLSPGGPTDDELRRPFFHTIVAAIEESGLMDSAFLADGIPVGYVHLQTGDHDRAIRSLQACLTATPDNAAIYGYLGDAYLMRGDREVARQVYFTACLIDPVVLDWNHLRDDQLKDLLKRLPEEYDCDPSLACEWLPAYAYVQGLFRPKQIRLWEEFKAFTEGYLELKKIALQTPSPSHAAKLFLRGIVLCDNETFMRKIKGIDFAEVRREMKKANAALFAEYLKQIDRRRRNGI
;
A
#
# COMPACT_ATOMS: atom_id res chain seq x y z
N MET A 1 -17.01 -53.30 10.30
CA MET A 1 -16.81 -52.02 10.97
C MET A 1 -16.63 -50.96 9.87
N GLU A 2 -17.75 -50.42 9.39
CA GLU A 2 -17.79 -49.35 8.37
C GLU A 2 -18.21 -48.05 9.09
N GLN A 3 -17.25 -47.29 9.59
CA GLN A 3 -17.49 -46.01 10.25
C GLN A 3 -16.82 -44.85 9.53
N ILE A 4 -16.39 -45.02 8.28
CA ILE A 4 -15.66 -44.01 7.52
C ILE A 4 -16.56 -43.13 6.64
N PRO A 5 -17.77 -43.49 6.15
CA PRO A 5 -18.52 -42.65 5.19
C PRO A 5 -19.04 -41.32 5.78
N LEU A 6 -19.41 -41.26 7.05
CA LEU A 6 -20.09 -40.09 7.63
C LEU A 6 -19.20 -38.89 7.77
N PHE A 7 -17.93 -39.09 8.11
CA PHE A 7 -16.95 -38.02 8.21
C PHE A 7 -16.45 -37.54 6.83
N GLU A 8 -16.40 -38.45 5.85
CA GLU A 8 -16.03 -38.08 4.47
C GLU A 8 -17.06 -37.14 3.85
N ASP A 9 -18.38 -37.44 4.03
CA ASP A 9 -19.47 -36.61 3.49
C ASP A 9 -19.51 -35.22 4.14
N GLU A 10 -19.23 -35.10 5.44
CA GLU A 10 -19.11 -33.81 6.14
C GLU A 10 -18.00 -32.94 5.56
N PHE A 11 -16.80 -33.51 5.39
CA PHE A 11 -15.66 -32.80 4.80
C PHE A 11 -15.88 -32.42 3.35
N ILE A 12 -16.56 -33.25 2.56
CA ILE A 12 -16.89 -32.95 1.17
C ILE A 12 -17.81 -31.73 1.10
N LEU A 13 -18.88 -31.68 1.89
CA LEU A 13 -19.79 -30.53 1.89
C LEU A 13 -19.11 -29.22 2.28
N ILE A 14 -18.26 -29.24 3.31
CA ILE A 14 -17.51 -28.04 3.71
C ILE A 14 -16.50 -27.59 2.63
N ASN A 15 -15.78 -28.52 2.03
CA ASN A 15 -14.81 -28.24 1.00
C ASN A 15 -15.48 -27.72 -0.29
N ASP A 16 -16.60 -28.29 -0.68
CA ASP A 16 -17.39 -27.86 -1.83
C ASP A 16 -17.97 -26.46 -1.59
N ALA A 17 -18.47 -26.18 -0.38
CA ALA A 17 -18.93 -24.85 0.01
C ALA A 17 -17.78 -23.82 -0.01
N ALA A 18 -16.61 -24.19 0.50
CA ALA A 18 -15.43 -23.33 0.45
C ALA A 18 -14.96 -23.07 -1.00
N ALA A 19 -15.01 -24.08 -1.86
CA ALA A 19 -14.69 -23.94 -3.29
C ALA A 19 -15.73 -23.05 -4.02
N ALA A 20 -17.01 -23.20 -3.70
CA ALA A 20 -18.08 -22.35 -4.23
C ALA A 20 -17.90 -20.89 -3.79
N LEU A 21 -17.57 -20.65 -2.52
CA LEU A 21 -17.21 -19.31 -2.00
C LEU A 21 -16.03 -18.70 -2.75
N LYS A 22 -14.93 -19.44 -2.90
CA LYS A 22 -13.72 -18.98 -3.61
C LYS A 22 -13.96 -18.64 -5.08
N THR A 23 -15.01 -19.20 -5.67
CA THR A 23 -15.43 -18.91 -7.05
C THR A 23 -16.62 -17.97 -7.13
N LEU A 24 -17.04 -17.38 -5.99
CA LEU A 24 -18.19 -16.47 -5.86
C LEU A 24 -19.52 -17.09 -6.34
N ARG A 25 -19.66 -18.41 -6.31
CA ARG A 25 -20.93 -19.11 -6.50
C ARG A 25 -21.67 -19.13 -5.18
N LEU A 26 -22.23 -17.98 -4.82
CA LEU A 26 -22.71 -17.73 -3.45
C LEU A 26 -23.98 -18.51 -3.11
N ASP A 27 -24.90 -18.69 -4.07
CA ASP A 27 -26.11 -19.50 -3.88
C ASP A 27 -25.73 -20.96 -3.61
N ASP A 28 -24.81 -21.53 -4.40
CA ASP A 28 -24.32 -22.90 -4.21
C ASP A 28 -23.65 -23.03 -2.82
N ALA A 29 -22.84 -22.05 -2.44
CA ALA A 29 -22.17 -22.05 -1.13
C ALA A 29 -23.19 -22.01 0.03
N LEU A 30 -24.22 -21.18 -0.07
CA LEU A 30 -25.27 -21.08 0.94
C LEU A 30 -26.08 -22.39 1.05
N GLU A 31 -26.43 -23.00 -0.07
CA GLU A 31 -27.13 -24.26 -0.08
C GLU A 31 -26.33 -25.39 0.59
N LEU A 32 -25.05 -25.53 0.22
CA LEU A 32 -24.14 -26.54 0.80
C LEU A 32 -23.93 -26.33 2.30
N LEU A 33 -23.72 -25.07 2.75
CA LEU A 33 -23.55 -24.76 4.17
C LEU A 33 -24.82 -24.98 4.98
N LYS A 34 -26.01 -24.68 4.41
CA LYS A 34 -27.29 -24.97 5.03
C LYS A 34 -27.49 -26.47 5.17
N ARG A 35 -27.25 -27.23 4.11
CA ARG A 35 -27.35 -28.72 4.14
C ARG A 35 -26.39 -29.32 5.16
N HIS A 36 -25.14 -28.76 5.25
CA HIS A 36 -24.21 -29.21 6.28
C HIS A 36 -24.76 -28.98 7.69
N SER A 37 -25.29 -27.77 7.97
CA SER A 37 -25.85 -27.42 9.29
C SER A 37 -27.05 -28.28 9.69
N GLU A 38 -27.87 -28.70 8.72
CA GLU A 38 -28.99 -29.57 8.95
C GLU A 38 -28.55 -31.02 9.30
N LEU A 39 -27.44 -31.49 8.71
CA LEU A 39 -26.98 -32.88 8.88
C LEU A 39 -26.00 -33.04 10.07
N TYR A 40 -25.13 -32.05 10.32
CA TYR A 40 -23.94 -32.21 11.17
C TYR A 40 -23.82 -31.21 12.33
N HIS A 41 -24.85 -30.40 12.62
CA HIS A 41 -24.84 -29.42 13.71
C HIS A 41 -23.61 -28.46 13.58
N GLY A 42 -23.69 -27.52 12.70
CA GLY A 42 -22.58 -26.65 12.26
C GLY A 42 -21.74 -26.04 13.38
N GLY A 43 -20.41 -26.09 13.21
CA GLY A 43 -19.45 -25.44 14.07
C GLY A 43 -19.25 -23.95 13.71
N LYS A 44 -18.50 -23.21 14.54
CA LYS A 44 -18.22 -21.77 14.34
C LYS A 44 -17.63 -21.42 12.95
N ASP A 45 -16.87 -22.32 12.34
CA ASP A 45 -16.28 -22.13 11.02
C ASP A 45 -17.34 -22.18 9.91
N VAL A 46 -18.31 -23.10 10.01
CA VAL A 46 -19.44 -23.21 9.07
C VAL A 46 -20.33 -21.97 9.17
N GLU A 47 -20.64 -21.56 10.39
CA GLU A 47 -21.43 -20.35 10.67
C GLU A 47 -20.76 -19.11 10.07
N ARG A 48 -19.47 -18.97 10.24
CA ARG A 48 -18.70 -17.85 9.65
C ARG A 48 -18.74 -17.88 8.12
N LYS A 49 -18.54 -19.05 7.48
CA LYS A 49 -18.64 -19.19 6.03
C LYS A 49 -20.02 -18.83 5.53
N PHE A 50 -21.06 -19.23 6.27
CA PHE A 50 -22.44 -18.90 5.96
C PHE A 50 -22.68 -17.38 6.02
N GLN A 51 -22.21 -16.71 7.09
CA GLN A 51 -22.34 -15.27 7.24
C GLN A 51 -21.60 -14.51 6.12
N ILE A 52 -20.42 -14.97 5.71
CA ILE A 52 -19.66 -14.41 4.59
C ILE A 52 -20.43 -14.58 3.27
N ALA A 53 -20.94 -15.79 2.99
CA ALA A 53 -21.70 -16.06 1.78
C ALA A 53 -22.97 -15.22 1.71
N ALA A 54 -23.70 -15.15 2.81
CA ALA A 54 -24.94 -14.37 2.91
C ALA A 54 -24.70 -12.87 2.72
N PHE A 55 -23.65 -12.32 3.37
CA PHE A 55 -23.28 -10.91 3.22
C PHE A 55 -22.96 -10.57 1.77
N LEU A 56 -22.11 -11.38 1.12
CA LEU A 56 -21.72 -11.12 -0.27
C LEU A 56 -22.91 -11.33 -1.22
N ASN A 57 -23.74 -12.37 -1.01
CA ASN A 57 -24.89 -12.65 -1.86
C ASN A 57 -25.91 -11.49 -1.84
N ASP A 58 -26.25 -11.00 -0.64
CA ASP A 58 -27.14 -9.84 -0.47
C ASP A 58 -26.61 -8.60 -1.24
N ARG A 59 -25.33 -8.28 -1.08
CA ARG A 59 -24.73 -7.11 -1.68
C ARG A 59 -24.52 -7.22 -3.19
N LEU A 60 -24.11 -8.40 -3.68
CA LEU A 60 -23.91 -8.61 -5.12
C LEU A 60 -25.24 -8.68 -5.87
N SER A 61 -26.29 -9.25 -5.25
CA SER A 61 -27.64 -9.25 -5.83
C SER A 61 -28.25 -7.85 -5.96
N ALA A 62 -27.86 -6.92 -5.09
CA ALA A 62 -28.28 -5.53 -5.12
C ALA A 62 -27.42 -4.67 -6.09
N ALA A 63 -26.36 -5.24 -6.68
CA ALA A 63 -25.48 -4.50 -7.59
C ALA A 63 -26.22 -4.07 -8.87
N PRO A 64 -25.94 -2.86 -9.39
CA PRO A 64 -26.39 -2.49 -10.73
C PRO A 64 -26.00 -3.57 -11.73
N PRO A 65 -26.91 -4.03 -12.60
CA PRO A 65 -26.60 -5.13 -13.52
C PRO A 65 -25.49 -4.78 -14.52
N PHE A 66 -25.39 -3.48 -14.92
CA PHE A 66 -24.35 -2.93 -15.80
C PHE A 66 -24.30 -1.41 -15.67
N GLY A 67 -23.32 -0.77 -16.31
CA GLY A 67 -23.18 0.69 -16.37
C GLY A 67 -21.95 1.22 -15.62
N PRO A 68 -21.68 2.53 -15.74
CA PRO A 68 -20.45 3.16 -15.25
C PRO A 68 -20.32 3.14 -13.73
N ASP A 69 -21.43 3.04 -12.98
CA ASP A 69 -21.42 3.05 -11.53
C ASP A 69 -21.14 1.67 -10.92
N ARG A 70 -21.29 0.59 -11.71
CA ARG A 70 -21.13 -0.79 -11.23
C ARG A 70 -19.75 -1.06 -10.65
N PRO A 71 -18.63 -0.68 -11.29
CA PRO A 71 -17.30 -0.92 -10.72
C PRO A 71 -17.11 -0.24 -9.35
N SER A 72 -17.56 1.00 -9.22
CA SER A 72 -17.51 1.75 -7.95
C SER A 72 -18.37 1.11 -6.88
N TYR A 73 -19.58 0.67 -7.21
CA TYR A 73 -20.44 -0.06 -6.29
C TYR A 73 -19.78 -1.35 -5.79
N LEU A 74 -19.24 -2.18 -6.70
CA LEU A 74 -18.54 -3.41 -6.32
C LEU A 74 -17.33 -3.13 -5.43
N PHE A 75 -16.59 -2.06 -5.70
CA PHE A 75 -15.49 -1.66 -4.83
C PHE A 75 -15.97 -1.27 -3.42
N HIS A 76 -17.08 -0.55 -3.29
CA HIS A 76 -17.71 -0.28 -1.97
C HIS A 76 -18.18 -1.55 -1.26
N VAL A 77 -18.73 -2.51 -2.00
CA VAL A 77 -19.06 -3.83 -1.43
C VAL A 77 -17.81 -4.49 -0.85
N TRP A 78 -16.69 -4.46 -1.58
CA TRP A 78 -15.43 -5.00 -1.08
C TRP A 78 -14.96 -4.31 0.22
N ARG A 79 -14.97 -2.97 0.25
CA ARG A 79 -14.60 -2.20 1.44
C ARG A 79 -15.47 -2.55 2.66
N SER A 80 -16.77 -2.66 2.42
CA SER A 80 -17.73 -3.07 3.44
C SER A 80 -17.49 -4.52 3.89
N PHE A 81 -17.11 -5.40 2.98
CA PHE A 81 -16.77 -6.79 3.26
C PHE A 81 -15.50 -6.91 4.12
N GLU A 82 -14.43 -6.15 3.83
CA GLU A 82 -13.24 -6.11 4.68
C GLU A 82 -13.57 -5.65 6.12
N ALA A 83 -14.44 -4.65 6.25
CA ALA A 83 -14.91 -4.19 7.57
C ALA A 83 -15.75 -5.27 8.28
N PHE A 84 -16.63 -5.95 7.55
CA PHE A 84 -17.42 -7.05 8.06
C PHE A 84 -16.55 -8.23 8.53
N CYS A 85 -15.56 -8.66 7.72
CA CYS A 85 -14.63 -9.72 8.10
C CYS A 85 -13.87 -9.42 9.39
N ARG A 86 -13.47 -8.16 9.61
CA ARG A 86 -12.83 -7.74 10.86
C ARG A 86 -13.73 -7.81 12.08
N SER A 87 -15.05 -7.73 11.90
CA SER A 87 -16.02 -7.87 12.99
C SER A 87 -16.33 -9.32 13.35
N LEU A 88 -15.98 -10.28 12.47
CA LEU A 88 -16.17 -11.70 12.72
C LEU A 88 -15.07 -12.26 13.61
N SER A 89 -15.41 -13.30 14.39
CA SER A 89 -14.44 -14.01 15.24
C SER A 89 -13.28 -14.58 14.41
N PRO A 90 -12.03 -14.65 14.94
CA PRO A 90 -10.90 -15.25 14.27
C PRO A 90 -11.15 -16.72 13.88
N GLY A 91 -10.75 -17.11 12.67
CA GLY A 91 -10.84 -18.49 12.14
C GLY A 91 -11.84 -18.61 11.00
N GLY A 92 -11.39 -19.00 9.81
CA GLY A 92 -12.19 -19.17 8.59
C GLY A 92 -11.57 -18.47 7.39
N PRO A 93 -12.18 -18.54 6.18
CA PRO A 93 -11.63 -17.90 5.00
C PRO A 93 -11.39 -16.45 5.29
N THR A 94 -10.16 -16.01 5.01
CA THR A 94 -9.75 -14.62 5.16
C THR A 94 -10.26 -13.84 3.95
N ASP A 95 -10.43 -12.55 4.13
CA ASP A 95 -10.66 -11.61 3.02
C ASP A 95 -9.61 -11.80 1.89
N ASP A 96 -8.37 -12.20 2.23
CA ASP A 96 -7.31 -12.49 1.27
C ASP A 96 -7.66 -13.59 0.28
N GLU A 97 -8.35 -14.67 0.71
CA GLU A 97 -8.74 -15.78 -0.20
C GLU A 97 -9.79 -15.36 -1.22
N LEU A 98 -10.68 -14.43 -0.85
CA LEU A 98 -11.76 -13.93 -1.70
C LEU A 98 -11.36 -12.69 -2.49
N ARG A 99 -10.26 -12.03 -2.13
CA ARG A 99 -9.80 -10.79 -2.74
C ARG A 99 -9.63 -10.93 -4.25
N ARG A 100 -8.80 -11.85 -4.68
CA ARG A 100 -8.50 -12.01 -6.11
C ARG A 100 -9.74 -12.34 -6.95
N PRO A 101 -10.59 -13.34 -6.61
CA PRO A 101 -11.83 -13.61 -7.35
C PRO A 101 -12.77 -12.41 -7.38
N PHE A 102 -12.94 -11.71 -6.26
CA PHE A 102 -13.81 -10.54 -6.19
C PHE A 102 -13.30 -9.40 -7.07
N PHE A 103 -11.99 -9.13 -7.04
CA PHE A 103 -11.40 -8.09 -7.90
C PHE A 103 -11.45 -8.43 -9.39
N HIS A 104 -11.47 -9.72 -9.78
CA HIS A 104 -11.78 -10.10 -11.15
C HIS A 104 -13.21 -9.72 -11.57
N THR A 105 -14.18 -9.77 -10.66
CA THR A 105 -15.54 -9.30 -10.93
C THR A 105 -15.55 -7.76 -11.16
N ILE A 106 -14.74 -7.01 -10.40
CA ILE A 106 -14.60 -5.56 -10.62
C ILE A 106 -13.93 -5.28 -11.97
N VAL A 107 -12.88 -6.03 -12.35
CA VAL A 107 -12.24 -5.90 -13.68
C VAL A 107 -13.24 -6.12 -14.79
N ALA A 108 -14.06 -7.19 -14.73
CA ALA A 108 -15.10 -7.45 -15.71
C ALA A 108 -16.09 -6.27 -15.82
N ALA A 109 -16.52 -5.72 -14.67
CA ALA A 109 -17.41 -4.56 -14.66
C ALA A 109 -16.74 -3.29 -15.24
N ILE A 110 -15.44 -3.09 -15.05
CA ILE A 110 -14.65 -1.99 -15.66
C ILE A 110 -14.65 -2.15 -17.19
N GLU A 111 -14.38 -3.36 -17.67
CA GLU A 111 -14.35 -3.65 -19.12
C GLU A 111 -15.72 -3.48 -19.77
N GLU A 112 -16.79 -3.98 -19.12
CA GLU A 112 -18.18 -3.79 -19.56
C GLU A 112 -18.62 -2.33 -19.60
N SER A 113 -18.14 -1.51 -18.64
CA SER A 113 -18.49 -0.09 -18.55
C SER A 113 -17.70 0.81 -19.51
N GLY A 114 -16.63 0.29 -20.12
CA GLY A 114 -15.74 1.04 -21.01
C GLY A 114 -14.90 2.09 -20.28
N LEU A 115 -14.70 1.95 -18.97
CA LEU A 115 -13.82 2.84 -18.19
C LEU A 115 -12.38 2.73 -18.68
N MET A 116 -11.72 3.88 -18.83
CA MET A 116 -10.31 3.94 -19.24
C MET A 116 -9.38 3.47 -18.12
N ASP A 117 -8.21 2.96 -18.49
CA ASP A 117 -7.18 2.54 -17.52
C ASP A 117 -6.70 3.69 -16.61
N SER A 118 -6.80 4.95 -17.06
CA SER A 118 -6.48 6.14 -16.26
C SER A 118 -7.62 6.66 -15.38
N ALA A 119 -8.76 5.96 -15.35
CA ALA A 119 -9.92 6.37 -14.57
C ALA A 119 -9.76 6.07 -13.09
N PHE A 120 -10.62 6.71 -12.30
CA PHE A 120 -10.76 6.48 -10.88
C PHE A 120 -12.15 5.92 -10.59
N LEU A 121 -12.19 4.97 -9.65
CA LEU A 121 -13.41 4.52 -8.99
C LEU A 121 -13.81 5.50 -7.91
N ALA A 122 -14.88 5.18 -7.19
CA ALA A 122 -15.26 5.92 -6.00
C ALA A 122 -14.08 6.06 -5.01
N ASP A 123 -14.14 7.09 -4.17
CA ASP A 123 -13.09 7.45 -3.19
C ASP A 123 -11.70 7.72 -3.80
N GLY A 124 -11.64 8.02 -5.11
CA GLY A 124 -10.38 8.35 -5.78
C GLY A 124 -9.43 7.16 -5.97
N ILE A 125 -9.94 5.93 -5.93
CA ILE A 125 -9.14 4.73 -6.15
C ILE A 125 -8.86 4.55 -7.65
N PRO A 126 -7.59 4.48 -8.09
CA PRO A 126 -7.27 4.30 -9.49
C PRO A 126 -7.63 2.88 -9.97
N VAL A 127 -8.08 2.74 -11.22
CA VAL A 127 -8.33 1.43 -11.87
C VAL A 127 -7.10 0.52 -11.77
N GLY A 128 -5.90 1.08 -11.84
CA GLY A 128 -4.65 0.34 -11.68
C GLY A 128 -4.51 -0.40 -10.34
N TYR A 129 -5.13 0.10 -9.26
CA TYR A 129 -5.21 -0.63 -8.00
C TYR A 129 -6.03 -1.93 -8.14
N VAL A 130 -7.10 -1.91 -8.91
CA VAL A 130 -7.92 -3.11 -9.17
C VAL A 130 -7.09 -4.17 -9.90
N HIS A 131 -6.35 -3.78 -10.95
CA HIS A 131 -5.45 -4.69 -11.64
C HIS A 131 -4.34 -5.24 -10.74
N LEU A 132 -3.81 -4.43 -9.81
CA LEU A 132 -2.84 -4.89 -8.81
C LEU A 132 -3.41 -6.02 -7.96
N GLN A 133 -4.68 -5.92 -7.52
CA GLN A 133 -5.33 -6.93 -6.67
C GLN A 133 -5.64 -8.24 -7.43
N THR A 134 -5.80 -8.20 -8.75
CA THR A 134 -5.97 -9.42 -9.57
C THR A 134 -4.65 -10.10 -9.92
N GLY A 135 -3.50 -9.41 -9.68
CA GLY A 135 -2.17 -9.91 -10.05
C GLY A 135 -1.75 -9.57 -11.48
N ASP A 136 -2.51 -8.75 -12.21
CA ASP A 136 -2.08 -8.21 -13.51
C ASP A 136 -1.18 -6.98 -13.28
N HIS A 137 0.07 -7.25 -12.88
CA HIS A 137 1.02 -6.22 -12.49
C HIS A 137 1.41 -5.29 -13.65
N ASP A 138 1.49 -5.81 -14.87
CA ASP A 138 1.84 -4.99 -16.03
C ASP A 138 0.72 -4.01 -16.40
N ARG A 139 -0.54 -4.45 -16.35
CA ARG A 139 -1.68 -3.57 -16.56
C ARG A 139 -1.81 -2.56 -15.41
N ALA A 140 -1.59 -2.99 -14.17
CA ALA A 140 -1.54 -2.11 -13.00
C ALA A 140 -0.52 -0.99 -13.19
N ILE A 141 0.73 -1.32 -13.58
CA ILE A 141 1.79 -0.34 -13.80
C ILE A 141 1.39 0.68 -14.88
N ARG A 142 0.93 0.22 -16.04
CA ARG A 142 0.52 1.13 -17.13
C ARG A 142 -0.61 2.06 -16.68
N SER A 143 -1.62 1.53 -16.04
CA SER A 143 -2.77 2.28 -15.53
C SER A 143 -2.35 3.33 -14.50
N LEU A 144 -1.55 2.94 -13.49
CA LEU A 144 -1.09 3.85 -12.44
C LEU A 144 -0.18 4.95 -12.99
N GLN A 145 0.70 4.63 -13.96
CA GLN A 145 1.51 5.64 -14.65
C GLN A 145 0.65 6.63 -15.45
N ALA A 146 -0.41 6.16 -16.10
CA ALA A 146 -1.35 7.03 -16.80
C ALA A 146 -2.08 7.98 -15.83
N CYS A 147 -2.50 7.49 -14.66
CA CYS A 147 -3.06 8.34 -13.58
C CYS A 147 -2.06 9.41 -13.13
N LEU A 148 -0.79 9.05 -12.93
CA LEU A 148 0.25 9.99 -12.49
C LEU A 148 0.55 11.09 -13.53
N THR A 149 0.25 10.87 -14.80
CA THR A 149 0.36 11.94 -15.82
C THR A 149 -0.60 13.10 -15.52
N ALA A 150 -1.79 12.81 -15.00
CA ALA A 150 -2.79 13.81 -14.63
C ALA A 150 -2.62 14.32 -13.18
N THR A 151 -2.07 13.49 -12.29
CA THR A 151 -1.92 13.77 -10.85
C THR A 151 -0.51 13.45 -10.37
N PRO A 152 0.53 14.21 -10.79
CA PRO A 152 1.94 13.87 -10.54
C PRO A 152 2.34 13.90 -9.06
N ASP A 153 1.59 14.58 -8.21
CA ASP A 153 1.87 14.71 -6.77
C ASP A 153 1.00 13.80 -5.89
N ASN A 154 0.42 12.73 -6.46
CA ASN A 154 -0.41 11.81 -5.70
C ASN A 154 0.43 10.68 -5.08
N ALA A 155 0.81 10.83 -3.81
CA ALA A 155 1.63 9.86 -3.08
C ALA A 155 0.98 8.46 -2.98
N ALA A 156 -0.34 8.37 -2.84
CA ALA A 156 -1.03 7.08 -2.75
C ALA A 156 -0.88 6.26 -4.05
N ILE A 157 -0.98 6.92 -5.22
CA ILE A 157 -0.78 6.25 -6.52
C ILE A 157 0.67 5.76 -6.66
N TYR A 158 1.67 6.54 -6.21
CA TYR A 158 3.05 6.07 -6.16
C TYR A 158 3.20 4.85 -5.23
N GLY A 159 2.48 4.81 -4.11
CA GLY A 159 2.45 3.64 -3.22
C GLY A 159 1.98 2.39 -3.96
N TYR A 160 0.83 2.44 -4.63
CA TYR A 160 0.30 1.33 -5.43
C TYR A 160 1.21 0.96 -6.61
N LEU A 161 1.85 1.94 -7.24
CA LEU A 161 2.82 1.70 -8.31
C LEU A 161 4.07 1.00 -7.79
N GLY A 162 4.53 1.35 -6.59
CA GLY A 162 5.61 0.65 -5.90
C GLY A 162 5.26 -0.82 -5.63
N ASP A 163 4.04 -1.08 -5.13
CA ASP A 163 3.54 -2.45 -4.94
C ASP A 163 3.50 -3.23 -6.25
N ALA A 164 3.03 -2.61 -7.34
CA ALA A 164 2.95 -3.26 -8.65
C ALA A 164 4.34 -3.65 -9.19
N TYR A 165 5.33 -2.78 -9.08
CA TYR A 165 6.71 -3.09 -9.45
C TYR A 165 7.30 -4.18 -8.55
N LEU A 166 7.06 -4.13 -7.24
CA LEU A 166 7.55 -5.14 -6.31
C LEU A 166 7.00 -6.52 -6.61
N MET A 167 5.69 -6.61 -6.84
CA MET A 167 5.00 -7.86 -7.17
C MET A 167 5.40 -8.41 -8.54
N ARG A 168 5.81 -7.55 -9.48
CA ARG A 168 6.42 -7.96 -10.73
C ARG A 168 7.86 -8.48 -10.58
N GLY A 169 8.51 -8.22 -9.44
CA GLY A 169 9.89 -8.61 -9.15
C GLY A 169 10.93 -7.48 -9.28
N ASP A 170 10.52 -6.28 -9.69
CA ASP A 170 11.39 -5.11 -9.90
C ASP A 170 11.63 -4.33 -8.60
N ARG A 171 12.19 -4.99 -7.60
CA ARG A 171 12.38 -4.44 -6.24
C ARG A 171 13.09 -3.09 -6.21
N GLU A 172 14.11 -2.89 -7.03
CA GLU A 172 14.88 -1.64 -7.06
C GLU A 172 14.02 -0.46 -7.56
N VAL A 173 13.23 -0.70 -8.61
CA VAL A 173 12.30 0.30 -9.14
C VAL A 173 11.19 0.58 -8.12
N ALA A 174 10.63 -0.46 -7.52
CA ALA A 174 9.63 -0.33 -6.46
C ALA A 174 10.09 0.60 -5.35
N ARG A 175 11.31 0.42 -4.84
CA ARG A 175 11.88 1.24 -3.77
C ARG A 175 12.14 2.69 -4.16
N GLN A 176 12.50 2.95 -5.42
CA GLN A 176 12.60 4.32 -5.93
C GLN A 176 11.22 4.99 -5.99
N VAL A 177 10.20 4.24 -6.37
CA VAL A 177 8.82 4.71 -6.46
C VAL A 177 8.26 4.97 -5.05
N TYR A 178 8.44 4.07 -4.10
CA TYR A 178 8.08 4.29 -2.69
C TYR A 178 8.79 5.50 -2.08
N PHE A 179 10.08 5.66 -2.38
CA PHE A 179 10.81 6.83 -1.90
C PHE A 179 10.22 8.14 -2.45
N THR A 180 9.79 8.14 -3.72
CA THR A 180 9.09 9.28 -4.32
C THR A 180 7.75 9.54 -3.62
N ALA A 181 6.95 8.50 -3.35
CA ALA A 181 5.72 8.60 -2.57
C ALA A 181 5.97 9.26 -1.20
N CYS A 182 7.01 8.79 -0.50
CA CYS A 182 7.40 9.32 0.81
C CYS A 182 7.89 10.76 0.78
N LEU A 183 8.51 11.21 -0.32
CA LEU A 183 8.92 12.61 -0.47
C LEU A 183 7.74 13.55 -0.68
N ILE A 184 6.63 13.04 -1.24
CA ILE A 184 5.39 13.78 -1.41
C ILE A 184 4.65 13.81 -0.08
N ASP A 185 4.15 12.67 0.37
CA ASP A 185 3.50 12.51 1.68
C ASP A 185 3.52 11.05 2.16
N PRO A 186 4.34 10.69 3.15
CA PRO A 186 4.41 9.33 3.67
C PRO A 186 3.17 8.90 4.46
N VAL A 187 2.34 9.85 4.94
CA VAL A 187 1.19 9.54 5.81
C VAL A 187 0.03 8.96 5.01
N VAL A 188 -0.13 9.36 3.74
CA VAL A 188 -1.25 8.89 2.91
C VAL A 188 -1.02 7.52 2.27
N LEU A 189 0.17 6.92 2.44
CA LEU A 189 0.41 5.57 1.96
C LEU A 189 -0.39 4.55 2.77
N ASP A 190 -0.91 3.54 2.08
CA ASP A 190 -1.61 2.43 2.73
C ASP A 190 -0.62 1.42 3.33
N TRP A 191 -0.02 1.78 4.45
CA TRP A 191 1.00 0.97 5.14
C TRP A 191 0.52 -0.42 5.53
N ASN A 192 -0.78 -0.59 5.78
CA ASN A 192 -1.36 -1.89 6.14
C ASN A 192 -1.36 -2.87 4.97
N HIS A 193 -1.55 -2.36 3.75
CA HIS A 193 -1.61 -3.16 2.53
C HIS A 193 -0.34 -3.08 1.68
N LEU A 194 0.67 -2.28 2.10
CA LEU A 194 1.96 -2.19 1.42
C LEU A 194 2.58 -3.58 1.27
N ARG A 195 3.19 -3.86 0.12
CA ARG A 195 3.74 -5.19 -0.19
C ARG A 195 5.22 -5.37 0.18
N ASP A 196 5.96 -4.30 0.48
CA ASP A 196 7.37 -4.42 0.95
C ASP A 196 7.42 -4.73 2.44
N ASP A 197 7.64 -6.02 2.76
CA ASP A 197 7.71 -6.51 4.15
C ASP A 197 8.86 -5.86 4.93
N GLN A 198 9.99 -5.51 4.28
CA GLN A 198 11.10 -4.87 4.98
C GLN A 198 10.74 -3.45 5.43
N LEU A 199 9.97 -2.71 4.64
CA LEU A 199 9.46 -1.40 5.05
C LEU A 199 8.42 -1.52 6.16
N LYS A 200 7.51 -2.50 6.07
CA LYS A 200 6.53 -2.78 7.14
C LYS A 200 7.20 -3.18 8.44
N ASP A 201 8.20 -4.04 8.38
CA ASP A 201 8.95 -4.48 9.56
C ASP A 201 9.72 -3.34 10.20
N LEU A 202 10.34 -2.47 9.37
CA LEU A 202 10.98 -1.27 9.88
C LEU A 202 9.96 -0.34 10.56
N LEU A 203 8.79 -0.11 9.94
CA LEU A 203 7.75 0.73 10.53
C LEU A 203 7.33 0.25 11.93
N LYS A 204 7.17 -1.07 12.11
CA LYS A 204 6.82 -1.68 13.40
C LYS A 204 7.93 -1.51 14.45
N ARG A 205 9.20 -1.57 14.04
CA ARG A 205 10.36 -1.47 14.93
C ARG A 205 10.72 -0.04 15.32
N LEU A 206 10.29 0.97 14.56
CA LEU A 206 10.67 2.36 14.83
C LEU A 206 10.33 2.83 16.25
N PRO A 207 9.14 2.57 16.82
CA PRO A 207 8.84 2.98 18.18
C PRO A 207 9.70 2.27 19.24
N GLU A 208 9.98 0.99 19.04
CA GLU A 208 10.65 0.16 20.06
C GLU A 208 12.18 0.30 20.02
N GLU A 209 12.77 0.28 18.83
CA GLU A 209 14.23 0.26 18.66
C GLU A 209 14.86 1.66 18.56
N TYR A 210 14.08 2.66 18.12
CA TYR A 210 14.59 4.00 17.80
C TYR A 210 13.93 5.12 18.61
N ASP A 211 13.14 4.76 19.62
CA ASP A 211 12.42 5.73 20.47
C ASP A 211 11.62 6.77 19.65
N CYS A 212 11.03 6.30 18.54
CA CYS A 212 10.24 7.14 17.66
C CYS A 212 8.79 7.18 18.17
N ASP A 213 8.21 8.38 18.26
CA ASP A 213 6.78 8.51 18.56
C ASP A 213 5.96 7.72 17.54
N PRO A 214 5.10 6.76 17.98
CA PRO A 214 4.28 5.95 17.07
C PRO A 214 3.44 6.78 16.09
N SER A 215 2.97 7.95 16.52
CA SER A 215 2.18 8.87 15.68
C SER A 215 2.99 9.48 14.53
N LEU A 216 4.31 9.51 14.64
CA LEU A 216 5.26 10.08 13.67
C LEU A 216 6.05 9.00 12.92
N ALA A 217 5.83 7.73 13.24
CA ALA A 217 6.61 6.64 12.68
C ALA A 217 6.58 6.61 11.15
N CYS A 218 5.41 6.82 10.53
CA CYS A 218 5.27 6.90 9.07
C CYS A 218 6.10 8.05 8.46
N GLU A 219 6.21 9.18 9.15
CA GLU A 219 6.94 10.35 8.67
C GLU A 219 8.46 10.18 8.78
N TRP A 220 8.93 9.50 9.83
CA TRP A 220 10.36 9.21 10.02
C TRP A 220 10.84 7.99 9.24
N LEU A 221 9.94 7.04 8.93
CA LEU A 221 10.29 5.80 8.24
C LEU A 221 11.17 6.00 7.00
N PRO A 222 10.90 6.97 6.09
CA PRO A 222 11.70 7.11 4.88
C PRO A 222 13.16 7.46 5.16
N ALA A 223 13.42 8.27 6.18
CA ALA A 223 14.77 8.64 6.58
C ALA A 223 15.53 7.44 7.21
N TYR A 224 14.86 6.66 8.06
CA TYR A 224 15.44 5.43 8.61
C TYR A 224 15.64 4.36 7.53
N ALA A 225 14.68 4.18 6.61
CA ALA A 225 14.80 3.26 5.48
C ALA A 225 15.99 3.61 4.58
N TYR A 226 16.24 4.92 4.35
CA TYR A 226 17.42 5.38 3.63
C TYR A 226 18.72 5.01 4.36
N VAL A 227 18.80 5.29 5.66
CA VAL A 227 20.00 5.03 6.48
C VAL A 227 20.28 3.54 6.57
N GLN A 228 19.25 2.69 6.60
CA GLN A 228 19.38 1.23 6.57
C GLN A 228 19.67 0.67 5.17
N GLY A 229 19.72 1.51 4.13
CA GLY A 229 20.00 1.10 2.75
C GLY A 229 18.83 0.45 2.03
N LEU A 230 17.62 0.53 2.60
CA LEU A 230 16.39 0.10 1.91
C LEU A 230 16.02 1.06 0.79
N PHE A 231 16.26 2.35 0.98
CA PHE A 231 16.13 3.35 -0.08
C PHE A 231 17.49 3.76 -0.63
N ARG A 232 17.52 4.04 -1.92
CA ARG A 232 18.68 4.60 -2.59
C ARG A 232 18.56 6.12 -2.76
N PRO A 233 19.70 6.84 -2.93
CA PRO A 233 19.69 8.26 -3.21
C PRO A 233 18.81 8.60 -4.41
N LYS A 234 17.94 9.60 -4.27
CA LYS A 234 17.24 10.17 -5.41
C LYS A 234 18.23 11.03 -6.21
N GLN A 235 18.62 10.54 -7.38
CA GLN A 235 19.45 11.30 -8.32
C GLN A 235 18.55 12.26 -9.11
N ILE A 236 18.70 13.54 -8.88
CA ILE A 236 18.08 14.60 -9.66
C ILE A 236 18.98 14.87 -10.87
N ARG A 237 18.43 14.80 -12.07
CA ARG A 237 19.19 14.92 -13.32
C ARG A 237 19.17 16.30 -13.92
N LEU A 238 18.09 17.06 -13.66
CA LEU A 238 17.86 18.37 -14.25
C LEU A 238 18.08 19.46 -13.22
N TRP A 239 18.77 20.53 -13.63
CA TRP A 239 19.00 21.71 -12.78
C TRP A 239 17.69 22.35 -12.31
N GLU A 240 16.70 22.47 -13.17
CA GLU A 240 15.41 23.08 -12.84
C GLU A 240 14.64 22.25 -11.80
N GLU A 241 14.69 20.91 -11.91
CA GLU A 241 14.11 20.00 -10.91
C GLU A 241 14.81 20.19 -9.54
N PHE A 242 16.14 20.28 -9.53
CA PHE A 242 16.90 20.49 -8.30
C PHE A 242 16.59 21.86 -7.67
N LYS A 243 16.47 22.90 -8.49
CA LYS A 243 16.12 24.24 -8.04
C LYS A 243 14.73 24.25 -7.40
N ALA A 244 13.72 23.71 -8.07
CA ALA A 244 12.37 23.59 -7.54
C ALA A 244 12.32 22.78 -6.22
N PHE A 245 13.08 21.68 -6.15
CA PHE A 245 13.19 20.88 -4.93
C PHE A 245 13.82 21.68 -3.77
N THR A 246 14.85 22.48 -4.06
CA THR A 246 15.51 23.35 -3.08
C THR A 246 14.58 24.47 -2.59
N GLU A 247 13.83 25.09 -3.49
CA GLU A 247 12.83 26.11 -3.16
C GLU A 247 11.75 25.51 -2.22
N GLY A 248 11.27 24.30 -2.50
CA GLY A 248 10.34 23.58 -1.62
C GLY A 248 10.94 23.22 -0.25
N TYR A 249 12.24 22.93 -0.17
CA TYR A 249 12.93 22.74 1.12
C TYR A 249 13.00 24.05 1.92
N LEU A 250 13.35 25.15 1.28
CA LEU A 250 13.45 26.47 1.93
C LEU A 250 12.09 26.97 2.43
N GLU A 251 11.02 26.75 1.67
CA GLU A 251 9.67 27.10 2.10
C GLU A 251 9.23 26.23 3.30
N LEU A 252 9.48 24.93 3.25
CA LEU A 252 9.21 24.04 4.40
C LEU A 252 10.00 24.48 5.63
N LYS A 253 11.27 24.88 5.47
CA LYS A 253 12.10 25.39 6.56
C LYS A 253 11.50 26.67 7.15
N LYS A 254 11.01 27.58 6.32
CA LYS A 254 10.36 28.81 6.76
C LYS A 254 9.08 28.50 7.56
N ILE A 255 8.24 27.58 7.08
CA ILE A 255 7.05 27.10 7.79
C ILE A 255 7.44 26.51 9.14
N ALA A 256 8.45 25.63 9.17
CA ALA A 256 8.91 24.99 10.39
C ALA A 256 9.46 25.98 11.44
N LEU A 257 10.02 27.11 11.01
CA LEU A 257 10.44 28.19 11.91
C LEU A 257 9.27 28.97 12.50
N GLN A 258 8.20 29.14 11.73
CA GLN A 258 6.99 29.85 12.17
C GLN A 258 6.09 28.96 13.02
N THR A 259 5.95 27.70 12.64
CA THR A 259 5.10 26.71 13.31
C THR A 259 5.88 25.41 13.51
N PRO A 260 6.74 25.34 14.53
CA PRO A 260 7.53 24.14 14.79
C PRO A 260 6.64 22.91 15.05
N SER A 261 6.92 21.82 14.34
CA SER A 261 6.28 20.52 14.61
C SER A 261 7.26 19.37 14.37
N PRO A 262 7.10 18.23 15.07
CA PRO A 262 7.92 17.05 14.83
C PRO A 262 7.80 16.51 13.40
N SER A 263 6.62 16.65 12.78
CA SER A 263 6.38 16.32 11.37
C SER A 263 7.27 17.14 10.41
N HIS A 264 7.39 18.44 10.65
CA HIS A 264 8.29 19.28 9.86
C HIS A 264 9.76 18.85 10.00
N ALA A 265 10.17 18.40 11.20
CA ALA A 265 11.53 17.92 11.42
C ALA A 265 11.83 16.67 10.58
N ALA A 266 10.92 15.69 10.52
CA ALA A 266 11.05 14.49 9.69
C ALA A 266 11.13 14.83 8.19
N LYS A 267 10.24 15.69 7.71
CA LYS A 267 10.20 16.14 6.31
C LYS A 267 11.48 16.93 5.92
N LEU A 268 11.97 17.80 6.79
CA LEU A 268 13.23 18.54 6.57
C LEU A 268 14.43 17.60 6.54
N PHE A 269 14.47 16.62 7.43
CA PHE A 269 15.54 15.63 7.45
C PHE A 269 15.57 14.83 6.14
N LEU A 270 14.43 14.29 5.69
CA LEU A 270 14.32 13.52 4.46
C LEU A 270 14.72 14.33 3.22
N ARG A 271 14.23 15.57 3.12
CA ARG A 271 14.60 16.46 2.02
C ARG A 271 16.08 16.86 2.08
N GLY A 272 16.63 17.02 3.28
CA GLY A 272 18.06 17.25 3.52
C GLY A 272 18.93 16.12 2.99
N ILE A 273 18.52 14.86 3.14
CA ILE A 273 19.18 13.70 2.53
C ILE A 273 19.28 13.90 1.01
N VAL A 274 18.15 14.20 0.34
CA VAL A 274 18.12 14.35 -1.12
C VAL A 274 19.03 15.50 -1.58
N LEU A 275 19.00 16.63 -0.89
CA LEU A 275 19.90 17.76 -1.20
C LEU A 275 21.37 17.36 -1.07
N CYS A 276 21.72 16.68 0.02
CA CYS A 276 23.10 16.25 0.27
C CYS A 276 23.58 15.17 -0.72
N ASP A 277 22.70 14.30 -1.20
CA ASP A 277 23.05 13.29 -2.20
C ASP A 277 23.28 13.88 -3.60
N ASN A 278 22.75 15.07 -3.88
CA ASN A 278 22.93 15.76 -5.16
C ASN A 278 24.02 16.85 -5.04
N GLU A 279 25.19 16.46 -4.52
CA GLU A 279 26.32 17.34 -4.20
C GLU A 279 26.74 18.25 -5.35
N THR A 280 26.73 17.74 -6.60
CA THR A 280 27.12 18.51 -7.78
C THR A 280 26.25 19.75 -8.00
N PHE A 281 24.95 19.62 -7.75
CA PHE A 281 24.01 20.74 -7.82
C PHE A 281 24.07 21.62 -6.57
N MET A 282 24.20 21.00 -5.38
CA MET A 282 24.34 21.74 -4.13
C MET A 282 25.51 22.73 -4.13
N ARG A 283 26.61 22.37 -4.78
CA ARG A 283 27.79 23.29 -4.91
C ARG A 283 27.54 24.46 -5.83
N LYS A 284 26.53 24.43 -6.69
CA LYS A 284 26.22 25.45 -7.69
C LYS A 284 25.09 26.37 -7.25
N ILE A 285 24.20 25.91 -6.36
CA ILE A 285 23.06 26.72 -5.93
C ILE A 285 23.49 27.82 -4.95
N LYS A 286 22.82 28.97 -5.06
CA LYS A 286 23.05 30.09 -4.14
C LYS A 286 21.96 30.13 -3.07
N GLY A 287 22.29 30.61 -1.88
CA GLY A 287 21.32 30.83 -0.80
C GLY A 287 21.12 29.66 0.16
N ILE A 288 21.78 28.52 -0.07
CA ILE A 288 21.82 27.37 0.82
C ILE A 288 23.16 26.66 0.68
N ASP A 289 23.71 26.14 1.77
CA ASP A 289 24.93 25.37 1.74
C ASP A 289 24.82 24.02 2.45
N PHE A 290 25.79 23.15 2.20
CA PHE A 290 25.90 21.84 2.81
C PHE A 290 25.92 21.84 4.34
N ALA A 291 26.65 22.78 4.92
CA ALA A 291 26.84 22.86 6.36
C ALA A 291 25.51 23.26 7.03
N GLU A 292 24.77 24.15 6.39
CA GLU A 292 23.45 24.57 6.86
C GLU A 292 22.46 23.41 6.84
N VAL A 293 22.31 22.70 5.70
CA VAL A 293 21.40 21.55 5.59
C VAL A 293 21.74 20.48 6.62
N ARG A 294 23.02 20.12 6.75
CA ARG A 294 23.47 19.12 7.74
C ARG A 294 23.24 19.57 9.18
N ARG A 295 23.34 20.85 9.47
CA ARG A 295 23.04 21.40 10.80
C ARG A 295 21.56 21.24 11.12
N GLU A 296 20.68 21.52 10.17
CA GLU A 296 19.23 21.33 10.34
C GLU A 296 18.87 19.84 10.48
N MET A 297 19.47 18.95 9.71
CA MET A 297 19.29 17.49 9.89
C MET A 297 19.74 17.04 11.29
N LYS A 298 20.90 17.50 11.77
CA LYS A 298 21.40 17.19 13.11
C LYS A 298 20.50 17.72 14.21
N LYS A 299 19.92 18.90 14.03
CA LYS A 299 18.91 19.45 14.97
C LYS A 299 17.65 18.62 15.01
N ALA A 300 17.17 18.18 13.83
CA ALA A 300 15.95 17.41 13.69
C ALA A 300 16.06 16.03 14.39
N ASN A 301 17.17 15.31 14.17
CA ASN A 301 17.48 14.05 14.85
C ASN A 301 18.98 13.78 14.82
N ALA A 302 19.64 14.00 15.96
CA ALA A 302 21.10 13.86 16.08
C ALA A 302 21.58 12.41 15.95
N ALA A 303 20.83 11.45 16.49
CA ALA A 303 21.17 10.03 16.42
C ALA A 303 21.07 9.52 14.97
N LEU A 304 19.95 9.78 14.31
CA LEU A 304 19.75 9.40 12.91
C LEU A 304 20.76 10.10 11.98
N PHE A 305 21.13 11.34 12.28
CA PHE A 305 22.16 12.05 11.52
C PHE A 305 23.53 11.39 11.63
N ALA A 306 23.90 10.89 12.80
CA ALA A 306 25.14 10.13 12.97
C ALA A 306 25.15 8.83 12.13
N GLU A 307 24.03 8.10 12.08
CA GLU A 307 23.88 6.92 11.24
C GLU A 307 23.89 7.28 9.74
N TYR A 308 23.28 8.38 9.35
CA TYR A 308 23.35 8.92 8.00
C TYR A 308 24.81 9.16 7.54
N LEU A 309 25.64 9.77 8.39
CA LEU A 309 27.06 9.97 8.06
C LEU A 309 27.82 8.66 7.90
N LYS A 310 27.56 7.67 8.78
CA LYS A 310 28.14 6.33 8.64
C LYS A 310 27.74 5.65 7.31
N GLN A 311 26.49 5.84 6.89
CA GLN A 311 26.00 5.29 5.63
C GLN A 311 26.69 5.93 4.41
N ILE A 312 26.89 7.25 4.42
CA ILE A 312 27.66 7.94 3.37
C ILE A 312 29.08 7.41 3.30
N ASP A 313 29.76 7.26 4.44
CA ASP A 313 31.14 6.77 4.48
C ASP A 313 31.23 5.31 3.95
N ARG A 314 30.25 4.46 4.28
CA ARG A 314 30.17 3.10 3.72
C ARG A 314 30.02 3.11 2.20
N ARG A 315 29.13 3.98 1.66
CA ARG A 315 28.93 4.10 0.20
C ARG A 315 30.22 4.55 -0.50
N ARG A 316 30.89 5.57 0.03
CA ARG A 316 32.16 6.07 -0.52
C ARG A 316 33.24 4.99 -0.57
N ARG A 317 33.34 4.13 0.47
CA ARG A 317 34.31 3.03 0.51
C ARG A 317 33.97 1.92 -0.50
N ASN A 318 32.70 1.71 -0.79
CA ASN A 318 32.21 0.68 -1.72
C ASN A 318 32.14 1.16 -3.17
N GLY A 319 32.52 2.43 -3.46
CA GLY A 319 32.51 2.98 -4.81
C GLY A 319 31.13 3.23 -5.39
N ILE A 320 30.11 3.34 -4.51
CA ILE A 320 28.71 3.58 -4.88
C ILE A 320 28.35 5.04 -4.56
#